data_3fe848a47f811679a1facbb1ff2e1f95
#
_entry.id   3fe848a47f811679a1facbb1ff2e1f95
#
_cell.length_a   1.000
_cell.length_b   1.000
_cell.length_c   1.000
_cell.angle_alpha   90.00
_cell.angle_beta   90.00
_cell.angle_gamma   90.00
#
_symmetry.space_group_name_H-M   'P 1'
#
loop_
_entity.id
_entity.type
_entity.pdbx_description
1 polymer ?
#
loop_
_entity_poly.entity_id
_entity_poly.type
_entity_poly.pdbx_seq_one_letter_code
_entity_poly.pdbx_strand_id
1 'polypeptide(L)'
;LIALISRIEDNQQATANWMSPKDQSVLETTLAYEQVAVDLTAWMAQNEPDEYVKETFDFGLLEDFDHLYRYSQFAYMVEGIEPDSVVQNKTDVTIGRPTQHHHNNNGLRIRKNYDKSKALPQTKVNILTLLSGEQQTHNYYAEHGFAYGDHVLREVYAEIKDVEEEHVTMYESLIDPTETLWEKLLIHE
;
A
#
# COMPACT_ATOMS: atom_id res chain seq x y z
N LEU A 1 7.35 25.80 12.41
CA LEU A 1 6.48 24.80 11.81
C LEU A 1 7.30 23.69 11.16
N ILE A 2 8.12 23.95 10.11
CA ILE A 2 8.94 22.94 9.41
C ILE A 2 9.81 22.12 10.38
N ALA A 3 10.49 22.76 11.32
CA ALA A 3 11.31 22.08 12.31
C ALA A 3 10.50 21.20 13.28
N LEU A 4 9.24 21.56 13.55
CA LEU A 4 8.31 20.76 14.36
C LEU A 4 7.86 19.53 13.57
N ILE A 5 7.50 19.70 12.32
CA ILE A 5 7.10 18.60 11.42
C ILE A 5 8.25 17.61 11.28
N SER A 6 9.48 18.08 10.95
CA SER A 6 10.66 17.22 10.87
C SER A 6 10.88 16.39 12.14
N ARG A 7 10.68 17.00 13.31
CA ARG A 7 10.84 16.28 14.59
C ARG A 7 9.76 15.22 14.80
N ILE A 8 8.52 15.47 14.35
CA ILE A 8 7.43 14.49 14.40
C ILE A 8 7.72 13.32 13.46
N GLU A 9 8.14 13.59 12.24
CA GLU A 9 8.54 12.57 11.26
C GLU A 9 9.70 11.72 11.78
N ASP A 10 10.75 12.36 12.32
CA ASP A 10 11.90 11.66 12.92
C ASP A 10 11.46 10.74 14.08
N ASN A 11 10.51 11.19 14.91
CA ASN A 11 9.98 10.38 16.00
C ASN A 11 9.11 9.22 15.51
N GLN A 12 8.30 9.43 14.49
CA GLN A 12 7.48 8.38 13.89
C GLN A 12 8.36 7.32 13.23
N GLN A 13 9.36 7.74 12.46
CA GLN A 13 10.34 6.84 11.86
C GLN A 13 11.12 6.06 12.92
N ALA A 14 11.58 6.73 13.99
CA ALA A 14 12.26 6.07 15.09
C ALA A 14 11.37 5.04 15.79
N THR A 15 10.08 5.37 15.98
CA THR A 15 9.10 4.46 16.59
C THR A 15 8.85 3.26 15.67
N ALA A 16 8.65 3.47 14.37
CA ALA A 16 8.47 2.40 13.42
C ALA A 16 9.69 1.47 13.36
N ASN A 17 10.90 2.04 13.29
CA ASN A 17 12.15 1.29 13.31
C ASN A 17 12.36 0.51 14.63
N TRP A 18 11.88 1.06 15.74
CA TRP A 18 11.97 0.38 17.04
C TRP A 18 10.96 -0.77 17.16
N MET A 19 9.80 -0.64 16.55
CA MET A 19 8.77 -1.68 16.50
C MET A 19 9.06 -2.76 15.46
N SER A 20 9.90 -2.47 14.46
CA SER A 20 10.29 -3.45 13.45
C SER A 20 11.34 -4.40 14.04
N PRO A 21 11.13 -5.72 13.98
CA PRO A 21 12.11 -6.69 14.42
C PRO A 21 13.41 -6.52 13.61
N LYS A 22 14.54 -6.35 14.31
CA LYS A 22 15.84 -6.08 13.66
C LYS A 22 16.42 -7.26 12.87
N ASP A 23 15.80 -8.43 13.03
CA ASP A 23 16.27 -9.68 12.46
C ASP A 23 15.40 -10.14 11.28
N GLN A 24 14.44 -9.33 10.83
CA GLN A 24 13.63 -9.67 9.67
C GLN A 24 14.42 -9.49 8.37
N SER A 25 14.25 -10.43 7.47
CA SER A 25 14.73 -10.30 6.09
C SER A 25 13.92 -9.24 5.33
N VAL A 26 14.43 -8.84 4.16
CA VAL A 26 13.67 -7.93 3.28
C VAL A 26 12.36 -8.57 2.86
N LEU A 27 12.32 -9.89 2.58
CA LEU A 27 11.07 -10.59 2.22
C LEU A 27 10.09 -10.68 3.39
N GLU A 28 10.56 -10.93 4.62
CA GLU A 28 9.67 -10.89 5.79
C GLU A 28 9.05 -9.52 6.00
N THR A 29 9.86 -8.47 5.85
CA THR A 29 9.37 -7.09 5.94
C THR A 29 8.39 -6.78 4.81
N THR A 30 8.69 -7.20 3.59
CA THR A 30 7.78 -7.08 2.43
C THR A 30 6.45 -7.75 2.70
N LEU A 31 6.44 -9.00 3.19
CA LEU A 31 5.21 -9.70 3.55
C LEU A 31 4.39 -8.95 4.60
N ALA A 32 5.05 -8.32 5.56
CA ALA A 32 4.38 -7.51 6.56
C ALA A 32 3.73 -6.25 5.95
N TYR A 33 4.40 -5.60 4.99
CA TYR A 33 3.83 -4.46 4.25
C TYR A 33 2.61 -4.90 3.43
N GLU A 34 2.73 -5.96 2.65
CA GLU A 34 1.62 -6.47 1.83
C GLU A 34 0.41 -6.91 2.69
N GLN A 35 0.68 -7.55 3.82
CA GLN A 35 -0.39 -7.91 4.75
C GLN A 35 -1.12 -6.66 5.28
N VAL A 36 -0.38 -5.62 5.63
CA VAL A 36 -0.98 -4.36 6.11
C VAL A 36 -1.74 -3.67 4.97
N ALA A 37 -1.21 -3.67 3.75
CA ALA A 37 -1.87 -3.12 2.57
C ALA A 37 -3.23 -3.81 2.36
N VAL A 38 -3.25 -5.14 2.29
CA VAL A 38 -4.48 -5.94 2.15
C VAL A 38 -5.48 -5.64 3.26
N ASP A 39 -5.06 -5.67 4.52
CA ASP A 39 -5.95 -5.47 5.67
C ASP A 39 -6.53 -4.05 5.70
N LEU A 40 -5.69 -3.05 5.43
CA LEU A 40 -6.07 -1.64 5.46
C LEU A 40 -6.99 -1.29 4.30
N THR A 41 -6.62 -1.69 3.08
CA THR A 41 -7.42 -1.43 1.86
C THR A 41 -8.77 -2.12 1.96
N ALA A 42 -8.82 -3.37 2.45
CA ALA A 42 -10.08 -4.09 2.68
C ALA A 42 -10.98 -3.38 3.70
N TRP A 43 -10.40 -2.90 4.81
CA TRP A 43 -11.15 -2.17 5.83
C TRP A 43 -11.67 -0.84 5.29
N MET A 44 -10.84 -0.09 4.57
CA MET A 44 -11.22 1.19 3.95
C MET A 44 -12.34 0.97 2.92
N ALA A 45 -12.20 -0.01 2.03
CA ALA A 45 -13.22 -0.33 1.04
C ALA A 45 -14.58 -0.70 1.64
N GLN A 46 -14.59 -1.43 2.77
CA GLN A 46 -15.83 -1.80 3.46
C GLN A 46 -16.54 -0.61 4.10
N ASN A 47 -15.79 0.40 4.53
CA ASN A 47 -16.30 1.55 5.27
C ASN A 47 -16.39 2.82 4.42
N GLU A 48 -16.00 2.76 3.14
CA GLU A 48 -16.05 3.91 2.24
C GLU A 48 -17.47 4.22 1.79
N PRO A 49 -18.00 5.43 2.09
CA PRO A 49 -19.35 5.81 1.72
C PRO A 49 -19.51 6.23 0.26
N ASP A 50 -18.45 6.63 -0.42
CA ASP A 50 -18.47 6.97 -1.84
C ASP A 50 -18.23 5.72 -2.68
N GLU A 51 -19.25 5.35 -3.46
CA GLU A 51 -19.22 4.09 -4.21
C GLU A 51 -18.12 4.05 -5.27
N TYR A 52 -17.79 5.19 -5.88
CA TYR A 52 -16.71 5.25 -6.87
C TYR A 52 -15.33 5.09 -6.21
N VAL A 53 -15.12 5.74 -5.08
CA VAL A 53 -13.88 5.60 -4.30
C VAL A 53 -13.76 4.18 -3.76
N LYS A 54 -14.85 3.61 -3.28
CA LYS A 54 -14.91 2.21 -2.86
C LYS A 54 -14.53 1.24 -3.99
N GLU A 55 -15.10 1.41 -5.19
CA GLU A 55 -14.73 0.60 -6.37
C GLU A 55 -13.23 0.71 -6.70
N THR A 56 -12.64 1.89 -6.48
CA THR A 56 -11.22 2.11 -6.69
C THR A 56 -10.38 1.38 -5.65
N PHE A 57 -10.79 1.40 -4.38
CA PHE A 57 -10.12 0.65 -3.33
C PHE A 57 -10.25 -0.87 -3.54
N ASP A 58 -11.43 -1.35 -3.92
CA ASP A 58 -11.64 -2.77 -4.26
C ASP A 58 -10.75 -3.22 -5.43
N PHE A 59 -10.45 -2.33 -6.37
CA PHE A 59 -9.53 -2.60 -7.48
C PHE A 59 -8.09 -2.77 -6.97
N GLY A 60 -7.56 -1.80 -6.21
CA GLY A 60 -6.22 -1.90 -5.62
C GLY A 60 -6.07 -3.13 -4.73
N LEU A 61 -7.08 -3.41 -3.90
CA LEU A 61 -7.09 -4.59 -3.03
C LEU A 61 -6.85 -5.91 -3.77
N LEU A 62 -7.38 -6.07 -4.99
CA LEU A 62 -7.18 -7.29 -5.76
C LEU A 62 -5.72 -7.43 -6.24
N GLU A 63 -5.05 -6.33 -6.48
CA GLU A 63 -3.63 -6.30 -6.85
C GLU A 63 -2.74 -6.51 -5.63
N ASP A 64 -3.06 -5.90 -4.47
CA ASP A 64 -2.37 -6.13 -3.19
C ASP A 64 -2.40 -7.62 -2.82
N PHE A 65 -3.50 -8.33 -3.07
CA PHE A 65 -3.56 -9.79 -2.89
C PHE A 65 -2.61 -10.55 -3.82
N ASP A 66 -2.46 -10.13 -5.07
CA ASP A 66 -1.50 -10.73 -6.00
C ASP A 66 -0.07 -10.55 -5.48
N HIS A 67 0.26 -9.35 -5.01
CA HIS A 67 1.56 -9.03 -4.42
C HIS A 67 1.86 -9.92 -3.21
N LEU A 68 0.92 -9.98 -2.26
CA LEU A 68 1.04 -10.82 -1.06
C LEU A 68 1.30 -12.29 -1.41
N TYR A 69 0.57 -12.85 -2.37
CA TYR A 69 0.74 -14.25 -2.76
C TYR A 69 2.06 -14.49 -3.48
N ARG A 70 2.49 -13.58 -4.34
CA ARG A 70 3.78 -13.70 -5.05
C ARG A 70 4.94 -13.65 -4.08
N TYR A 71 4.97 -12.68 -3.17
CA TYR A 71 6.02 -12.58 -2.16
C TYR A 71 5.98 -13.73 -1.16
N SER A 72 4.81 -14.24 -0.80
CA SER A 72 4.67 -15.44 0.03
C SER A 72 5.33 -16.65 -0.63
N GLN A 73 5.14 -16.84 -1.93
CA GLN A 73 5.78 -17.91 -2.67
C GLN A 73 7.31 -17.75 -2.70
N PHE A 74 7.82 -16.53 -2.91
CA PHE A 74 9.27 -16.28 -2.88
C PHE A 74 9.88 -16.44 -1.50
N ALA A 75 9.21 -16.01 -0.45
CA ALA A 75 9.67 -16.22 0.93
C ALA A 75 9.89 -17.71 1.22
N TYR A 76 8.97 -18.55 0.77
CA TYR A 76 9.12 -19.99 0.89
C TYR A 76 10.27 -20.53 0.02
N MET A 77 10.35 -20.13 -1.24
CA MET A 77 11.32 -20.68 -2.19
C MET A 77 12.76 -20.25 -1.93
N VAL A 78 12.97 -19.01 -1.48
CA VAL A 78 14.30 -18.38 -1.35
C VAL A 78 14.84 -18.48 0.07
N GLU A 79 13.98 -18.29 1.06
CA GLU A 79 14.36 -18.22 2.48
C GLU A 79 13.82 -19.39 3.31
N GLY A 80 12.95 -20.23 2.75
CA GLY A 80 12.33 -21.35 3.46
C GLY A 80 11.35 -20.90 4.54
N ILE A 81 10.85 -19.68 4.44
CA ILE A 81 9.90 -19.11 5.40
C ILE A 81 8.49 -19.59 5.04
N GLU A 82 7.84 -20.24 5.99
CA GLU A 82 6.42 -20.57 5.85
C GLU A 82 5.59 -19.28 5.92
N PRO A 83 4.84 -18.91 4.87
CA PRO A 83 4.10 -17.65 4.84
C PRO A 83 3.15 -17.48 6.03
N ASP A 84 2.49 -18.53 6.47
CA ASP A 84 1.58 -18.53 7.61
C ASP A 84 2.26 -18.11 8.94
N SER A 85 3.58 -18.18 9.00
CA SER A 85 4.34 -17.73 10.18
C SER A 85 4.50 -16.20 10.23
N VAL A 86 4.39 -15.53 9.09
CA VAL A 86 4.54 -14.07 8.95
C VAL A 86 3.19 -13.40 8.70
N VAL A 87 2.43 -13.95 7.76
CA VAL A 87 1.11 -13.45 7.36
C VAL A 87 0.06 -13.88 8.40
N GLN A 88 -0.48 -12.93 9.12
CA GLN A 88 -1.54 -13.18 10.09
C GLN A 88 -2.88 -12.74 9.50
N ASN A 89 -3.72 -13.71 9.13
CA ASN A 89 -5.10 -13.42 8.73
C ASN A 89 -5.84 -12.74 9.87
N LYS A 90 -5.98 -11.42 9.80
CA LYS A 90 -6.71 -10.62 10.78
C LYS A 90 -8.11 -10.24 10.33
N THR A 91 -8.43 -10.42 9.06
CA THR A 91 -9.73 -10.07 8.49
C THR A 91 -10.35 -11.26 7.78
N ASP A 92 -11.67 -11.44 7.98
CA ASP A 92 -12.47 -12.45 7.25
C ASP A 92 -12.53 -12.19 5.73
N VAL A 93 -11.99 -11.06 5.28
CA VAL A 93 -12.01 -10.60 3.88
C VAL A 93 -10.95 -11.29 3.03
N THR A 94 -9.89 -11.80 3.64
CA THR A 94 -8.74 -12.36 2.94
C THR A 94 -8.97 -13.77 2.40
N ILE A 95 -9.95 -14.50 2.91
CA ILE A 95 -10.15 -15.90 2.54
C ILE A 95 -10.90 -16.01 1.20
N GLY A 96 -10.21 -16.52 0.17
CA GLY A 96 -10.85 -16.96 -1.08
C GLY A 96 -11.21 -15.86 -2.07
N ARG A 97 -10.71 -14.64 -1.92
CA ARG A 97 -10.89 -13.61 -2.95
C ARG A 97 -10.05 -13.91 -4.19
N PRO A 98 -10.62 -13.72 -5.39
CA PRO A 98 -9.84 -13.79 -6.61
C PRO A 98 -8.82 -12.66 -6.64
N THR A 99 -7.62 -12.95 -7.12
CA THR A 99 -6.60 -11.96 -7.42
C THR A 99 -6.69 -11.54 -8.87
N GLN A 100 -6.23 -10.35 -9.17
CA GLN A 100 -5.98 -9.94 -10.54
C GLN A 100 -4.61 -9.29 -10.61
N HIS A 101 -3.95 -9.54 -11.73
CA HIS A 101 -2.67 -8.95 -12.05
C HIS A 101 -2.85 -8.11 -13.30
N HIS A 102 -2.72 -6.80 -13.17
CA HIS A 102 -2.85 -5.88 -14.29
C HIS A 102 -1.62 -4.99 -14.38
N HIS A 103 -0.91 -5.12 -15.49
CA HIS A 103 0.16 -4.20 -15.90
C HIS A 103 -0.33 -2.93 -16.56
N ASN A 104 -1.61 -2.70 -16.60
CA ASN A 104 -2.17 -1.54 -17.28
C ASN A 104 -3.46 -1.15 -16.57
N ASN A 105 -3.64 0.14 -16.32
CA ASN A 105 -4.88 0.78 -15.89
C ASN A 105 -6.11 0.54 -16.80
N ASN A 106 -6.09 -0.51 -17.63
CA ASN A 106 -7.19 -0.86 -18.53
C ASN A 106 -8.44 -1.37 -17.81
N GLY A 107 -8.34 -1.72 -16.54
CA GLY A 107 -9.46 -2.13 -15.70
C GLY A 107 -10.14 -0.98 -14.96
N LEU A 108 -9.37 0.03 -14.56
CA LEU A 108 -9.91 1.19 -13.86
C LEU A 108 -10.50 2.18 -14.87
N ARG A 109 -11.81 2.15 -15.03
CA ARG A 109 -12.52 3.20 -15.77
C ARG A 109 -12.61 4.44 -14.90
N ILE A 110 -11.62 5.33 -15.00
CA ILE A 110 -11.71 6.66 -14.39
C ILE A 110 -13.00 7.31 -14.88
N ARG A 111 -13.97 7.43 -14.02
CA ARG A 111 -15.21 8.14 -14.34
C ARG A 111 -14.86 9.61 -14.50
N LYS A 112 -15.01 10.14 -15.71
CA LYS A 112 -14.74 11.53 -16.05
C LYS A 112 -15.54 12.55 -15.24
N ASN A 113 -16.50 12.12 -14.44
CA ASN A 113 -17.45 12.94 -13.72
C ASN A 113 -17.32 12.82 -12.19
N TYR A 114 -16.25 12.23 -11.67
CA TYR A 114 -16.02 12.23 -10.22
C TYR A 114 -15.68 13.65 -9.76
N ASP A 115 -16.49 14.17 -8.86
CA ASP A 115 -16.34 15.52 -8.33
C ASP A 115 -15.64 15.50 -6.97
N LYS A 116 -14.32 15.60 -7.01
CA LYS A 116 -13.43 15.58 -5.83
C LYS A 116 -13.83 16.64 -4.77
N SER A 117 -14.41 17.75 -5.19
CA SER A 117 -14.80 18.83 -4.29
C SER A 117 -15.95 18.46 -3.34
N LYS A 118 -16.66 17.38 -3.67
CA LYS A 118 -17.77 16.84 -2.87
C LYS A 118 -17.38 15.65 -1.99
N ALA A 119 -16.12 15.22 -2.03
CA ALA A 119 -15.65 14.15 -1.20
C ALA A 119 -15.88 14.47 0.29
N LEU A 120 -16.42 13.49 1.02
CA LEU A 120 -16.63 13.61 2.46
C LEU A 120 -15.28 13.67 3.20
N PRO A 121 -15.21 14.31 4.38
CA PRO A 121 -13.98 14.30 5.17
C PRO A 121 -13.42 12.91 5.42
N GLN A 122 -14.29 11.93 5.72
CA GLN A 122 -13.85 10.54 5.92
C GLN A 122 -13.26 9.94 4.63
N THR A 123 -13.88 10.17 3.48
CA THR A 123 -13.37 9.73 2.17
C THR A 123 -11.97 10.28 1.91
N LYS A 124 -11.75 11.57 2.22
CA LYS A 124 -10.43 12.20 2.07
C LYS A 124 -9.38 11.54 2.97
N VAL A 125 -9.72 11.29 4.23
CA VAL A 125 -8.83 10.59 5.17
C VAL A 125 -8.50 9.19 4.66
N ASN A 126 -9.50 8.44 4.18
CA ASN A 126 -9.28 7.11 3.64
C ASN A 126 -8.32 7.14 2.44
N ILE A 127 -8.54 8.04 1.48
CA ILE A 127 -7.66 8.20 0.30
C ILE A 127 -6.23 8.54 0.72
N LEU A 128 -6.04 9.51 1.62
CA LEU A 128 -4.71 9.91 2.08
C LEU A 128 -3.98 8.82 2.84
N THR A 129 -4.70 8.04 3.62
CA THR A 129 -4.12 6.93 4.37
C THR A 129 -3.60 5.85 3.42
N LEU A 130 -4.40 5.43 2.42
CA LEU A 130 -3.95 4.46 1.43
C LEU A 130 -2.81 5.03 0.58
N LEU A 131 -2.95 6.26 0.07
CA LEU A 131 -1.89 6.93 -0.69
C LEU A 131 -0.56 6.95 0.06
N SER A 132 -0.58 7.23 1.36
CA SER A 132 0.64 7.21 2.19
C SER A 132 1.22 5.80 2.33
N GLY A 133 0.37 4.78 2.42
CA GLY A 133 0.78 3.38 2.44
C GLY A 133 1.51 2.99 1.15
N GLU A 134 0.87 3.24 0.00
CA GLU A 134 1.44 2.93 -1.32
C GLU A 134 2.79 3.63 -1.56
N GLN A 135 2.88 4.92 -1.20
CA GLN A 135 4.15 5.65 -1.31
C GLN A 135 5.27 5.04 -0.46
N GLN A 136 4.94 4.55 0.74
CA GLN A 136 5.92 3.90 1.61
C GLN A 136 6.35 2.55 1.04
N THR A 137 5.41 1.76 0.56
CA THR A 137 5.66 0.44 -0.05
C THR A 137 6.51 0.60 -1.32
N HIS A 138 6.13 1.49 -2.22
CA HIS A 138 6.91 1.83 -3.41
C HIS A 138 8.36 2.22 -3.07
N ASN A 139 8.56 3.13 -2.10
CA ASN A 139 9.88 3.57 -1.70
C ASN A 139 10.70 2.43 -1.08
N TYR A 140 10.07 1.59 -0.28
CA TYR A 140 10.73 0.43 0.30
C TYR A 140 11.22 -0.54 -0.79
N TYR A 141 10.41 -0.83 -1.81
CA TYR A 141 10.80 -1.70 -2.92
C TYR A 141 11.89 -1.08 -3.79
N ALA A 142 11.83 0.22 -4.05
CA ALA A 142 12.86 0.94 -4.76
C ALA A 142 14.22 0.90 -4.04
N GLU A 143 14.22 0.94 -2.71
CA GLU A 143 15.43 0.93 -1.90
C GLU A 143 15.98 -0.49 -1.68
N HIS A 144 15.12 -1.46 -1.42
CA HIS A 144 15.51 -2.79 -0.94
C HIS A 144 15.32 -3.93 -1.95
N GLY A 145 14.55 -3.73 -3.01
CA GLY A 145 14.24 -4.78 -4.00
C GLY A 145 15.47 -5.36 -4.71
N PHE A 146 16.61 -4.66 -4.67
CA PHE A 146 17.88 -5.13 -5.23
C PHE A 146 18.78 -5.86 -4.23
N ALA A 147 18.35 -6.05 -3.00
CA ALA A 147 19.13 -6.71 -1.95
C ALA A 147 19.42 -8.19 -2.25
N TYR A 148 18.57 -8.83 -3.05
CA TYR A 148 18.71 -10.24 -3.40
C TYR A 148 19.60 -10.46 -4.61
N GLY A 149 20.40 -11.53 -4.56
CA GLY A 149 21.17 -12.01 -5.71
C GLY A 149 20.31 -12.72 -6.77
N ASP A 150 19.13 -13.21 -6.37
CA ASP A 150 18.20 -13.88 -7.29
C ASP A 150 17.63 -12.90 -8.33
N HIS A 151 17.78 -13.27 -9.61
CA HIS A 151 17.40 -12.43 -10.73
C HIS A 151 15.86 -12.34 -10.86
N VAL A 152 15.15 -13.45 -10.68
CA VAL A 152 13.69 -13.49 -10.82
C VAL A 152 13.02 -12.68 -9.72
N LEU A 153 13.52 -12.82 -8.49
CA LEU A 153 12.99 -12.05 -7.36
C LEU A 153 13.20 -10.54 -7.57
N ARG A 154 14.36 -10.13 -8.08
CA ARG A 154 14.61 -8.71 -8.41
C ARG A 154 13.67 -8.18 -9.50
N GLU A 155 13.36 -8.99 -10.51
CA GLU A 155 12.39 -8.62 -11.54
C GLU A 155 10.98 -8.46 -10.95
N VAL A 156 10.58 -9.34 -10.03
CA VAL A 156 9.28 -9.23 -9.34
C VAL A 156 9.21 -7.96 -8.49
N TYR A 157 10.26 -7.62 -7.75
CA TYR A 157 10.30 -6.35 -7.02
C TYR A 157 10.19 -5.13 -7.94
N ALA A 158 10.87 -5.15 -9.07
CA ALA A 158 10.80 -4.05 -10.04
C ALA A 158 9.40 -3.91 -10.64
N GLU A 159 8.77 -5.03 -10.98
CA GLU A 159 7.43 -5.08 -11.54
C GLU A 159 6.38 -4.59 -10.55
N ILE A 160 6.38 -5.13 -9.32
CA ILE A 160 5.40 -4.75 -8.29
C ILE A 160 5.61 -3.30 -7.85
N LYS A 161 6.86 -2.83 -7.73
CA LYS A 161 7.15 -1.42 -7.49
C LYS A 161 6.47 -0.50 -8.52
N ASP A 162 6.46 -0.89 -9.80
CA ASP A 162 5.80 -0.11 -10.85
C ASP A 162 4.25 -0.15 -10.67
N VAL A 163 3.68 -1.26 -10.18
CA VAL A 163 2.26 -1.34 -9.82
C VAL A 163 1.93 -0.43 -8.63
N GLU A 164 2.77 -0.38 -7.61
CA GLU A 164 2.61 0.55 -6.49
C GLU A 164 2.62 2.02 -6.93
N GLU A 165 3.45 2.38 -7.91
CA GLU A 165 3.43 3.73 -8.51
C GLU A 165 2.11 4.00 -9.26
N GLU A 166 1.51 2.98 -9.87
CA GLU A 166 0.17 3.09 -10.46
C GLU A 166 -0.91 3.29 -9.38
N HIS A 167 -0.84 2.59 -8.24
CA HIS A 167 -1.72 2.80 -7.09
C HIS A 167 -1.60 4.23 -6.54
N VAL A 168 -0.40 4.73 -6.35
CA VAL A 168 -0.14 6.13 -5.96
C VAL A 168 -0.84 7.09 -6.92
N THR A 169 -0.64 6.93 -8.22
CA THR A 169 -1.27 7.76 -9.26
C THR A 169 -2.80 7.66 -9.22
N MET A 170 -3.32 6.46 -9.02
CA MET A 170 -4.74 6.19 -8.94
C MET A 170 -5.38 6.92 -7.75
N TYR A 171 -4.80 6.80 -6.55
CA TYR A 171 -5.31 7.46 -5.35
C TYR A 171 -5.12 8.98 -5.39
N GLU A 172 -4.01 9.49 -5.92
CA GLU A 172 -3.83 10.93 -6.17
C GLU A 172 -4.89 11.49 -7.12
N SER A 173 -5.38 10.67 -8.06
CA SER A 173 -6.45 11.09 -8.97
C SER A 173 -7.78 11.36 -8.26
N LEU A 174 -8.00 10.80 -7.09
CA LEU A 174 -9.23 10.91 -6.30
C LEU A 174 -9.29 12.15 -5.42
N ILE A 175 -8.18 12.85 -5.22
CA ILE A 175 -8.08 13.99 -4.33
C ILE A 175 -7.58 15.24 -5.06
N ASP A 176 -7.93 16.43 -4.57
CA ASP A 176 -7.42 17.68 -5.12
C ASP A 176 -5.93 17.84 -4.73
N PRO A 177 -5.03 18.10 -5.69
CA PRO A 177 -3.60 18.27 -5.39
C PRO A 177 -3.28 19.36 -4.37
N THR A 178 -4.15 20.38 -4.26
CA THR A 178 -3.99 21.44 -3.26
C THR A 178 -4.35 20.97 -1.86
N GLU A 179 -5.31 20.06 -1.73
CA GLU A 179 -5.69 19.46 -0.46
C GLU A 179 -4.59 18.51 0.05
N THR A 180 -3.97 17.75 -0.83
CA THR A 180 -2.86 16.84 -0.47
C THR A 180 -1.72 17.58 0.23
N LEU A 181 -1.44 18.81 -0.16
CA LEU A 181 -0.39 19.62 0.48
C LEU A 181 -0.82 20.14 1.86
N TRP A 182 -2.08 20.59 2.00
CA TRP A 182 -2.58 21.17 3.24
C TRP A 182 -2.91 20.12 4.29
N GLU A 183 -3.47 18.98 3.90
CA GLU A 183 -3.79 17.91 4.82
C GLU A 183 -2.56 17.15 5.29
N LYS A 184 -1.54 16.97 4.45
CA LYS A 184 -0.21 16.53 4.91
C LYS A 184 0.38 17.46 5.98
N LEU A 185 -0.03 18.73 6.01
CA LEU A 185 0.39 19.70 7.02
C LEU A 185 -0.53 19.71 8.25
N LEU A 186 -1.79 19.31 8.12
CA LEU A 186 -2.80 19.35 9.19
C LEU A 186 -2.94 18.04 9.97
N ILE A 187 -2.63 16.90 9.35
CA ILE A 187 -2.61 15.59 10.04
C ILE A 187 -1.49 15.54 11.12
N HIS A 188 -0.59 16.50 11.11
CA HIS A 188 0.54 16.64 12.03
C HIS A 188 0.36 17.75 13.10
N GLU A 189 -0.83 18.32 13.25
CA GLU A 189 -1.20 19.18 14.38
C GLU A 189 -2.01 18.42 15.45
#